data_8e04074fcca92a0bb52d5cd203d98308
#
_entry.id   8e04074fcca92a0bb52d5cd203d98308
#
_cell.length_a   1.000
_cell.length_b   1.000
_cell.length_c   1.000
_cell.angle_alpha   90.00
_cell.angle_beta   90.00
_cell.angle_gamma   90.00
#
_symmetry.space_group_name_H-M   'P 1'
#
loop_
_entity.id
_entity.type
_entity.pdbx_description
1 polymer ?
#
loop_
_entity_poly.entity_id
_entity_poly.type
_entity_poly.pdbx_seq_one_letter_code
_entity_poly.pdbx_strand_id
1 'polypeptide(L)'
;MTTNTKYIFVTGGVVSSLGKGITAASLGRLLKSRGYRVTIQKFDPYINIDPGTMSPYQHGEVFVTDDGAETDLDLGHYERFIDINLSKNSNTTTGKIYQSVINKERRGDYLGGTVQVIPHITNEIKERVFRVGQQDNADFVITEIGGTVGDIESLPFLEAIRQVKKDVGKNDVLYIHVTLVPYISAAGELKTKPTQHSVKELRSIGISPDILVCRSEKPISKEMREKMAMFCDVDPDAVIQNLTARSIYEVPMLMEEQGLDTIVLRKLAMEDKPKDMQGWHDMVARILKKYNKKVTIAVVGKYVALQDAYISITESLRHAAVANEAELDIHWVNAEEIEADDTDMAKVMAGVDGILVPGGFGNRGIEGKIKAIQYAREHKIPFFGICLGMQCAVIEFARHVCGMADANSSEFNPNSAHPVIDLMPEQIDVEDLGGTMRLGLYPCKVYPDTLTSKAYNAELIYERHRHRYEFNNAFREKIVDKGLVLGGTLPNGRLVEIVELPESEHPWFLGAQFHPEFKSRPTNPHPLFREFVGAAVKHHQ
;
A
#
# COMPACT_ATOMS: atom_id res chain seq x y z
N MET A 1 -13.96 8.58 30.94
CA MET A 1 -12.71 7.80 31.05
C MET A 1 -11.67 8.62 30.33
N THR A 2 -10.70 9.16 31.04
CA THR A 2 -9.54 9.84 30.42
C THR A 2 -8.71 8.76 29.75
N THR A 3 -8.83 8.63 28.44
CA THR A 3 -7.93 7.79 27.64
C THR A 3 -6.54 8.41 27.74
N ASN A 4 -5.57 7.66 28.25
CA ASN A 4 -4.17 8.10 28.37
C ASN A 4 -3.45 8.01 27.01
N THR A 5 -4.19 8.25 25.92
CA THR A 5 -3.69 8.16 24.53
C THR A 5 -2.79 9.33 24.23
N LYS A 6 -1.61 9.06 23.65
CA LYS A 6 -0.64 10.05 23.18
C LYS A 6 -0.78 10.25 21.67
N TYR A 7 -0.72 11.49 21.23
CA TYR A 7 -0.90 11.90 19.84
C TYR A 7 0.44 12.41 19.27
N ILE A 8 0.91 11.79 18.21
CA ILE A 8 2.14 12.14 17.53
C ILE A 8 1.80 12.60 16.12
N PHE A 9 2.12 13.83 15.78
CA PHE A 9 1.89 14.40 14.47
C PHE A 9 3.18 14.47 13.67
N VAL A 10 3.20 13.88 12.48
CA VAL A 10 4.34 13.88 11.57
C VAL A 10 4.04 14.83 10.42
N THR A 11 4.76 15.94 10.37
CA THR A 11 4.68 16.94 9.30
C THR A 11 5.94 16.90 8.45
N GLY A 12 5.89 17.47 7.25
CA GLY A 12 7.06 17.56 6.40
C GLY A 12 7.19 18.92 5.72
N GLY A 13 8.41 19.29 5.42
CA GLY A 13 8.70 20.54 4.76
C GLY A 13 9.82 20.43 3.73
N VAL A 14 10.07 21.52 3.01
CA VAL A 14 11.03 21.69 1.93
C VAL A 14 10.56 21.11 0.60
N VAL A 15 10.34 19.78 0.50
CA VAL A 15 9.86 19.10 -0.72
C VAL A 15 9.00 17.88 -0.36
N SER A 16 8.25 17.37 -1.31
CA SER A 16 7.54 16.08 -1.19
C SER A 16 8.52 14.89 -1.19
N SER A 17 8.01 13.69 -0.93
CA SER A 17 8.77 12.43 -0.99
C SER A 17 9.99 12.35 -0.07
N LEU A 18 9.99 13.08 1.04
CA LEU A 18 11.05 13.00 2.08
C LEU A 18 10.99 11.75 2.95
N GLY A 19 9.95 10.92 2.80
CA GLY A 19 9.76 9.73 3.61
C GLY A 19 9.07 9.99 4.95
N LYS A 20 8.10 10.90 5.00
CA LYS A 20 7.21 11.09 6.17
C LYS A 20 6.54 9.80 6.58
N GLY A 21 5.91 9.09 5.60
CA GLY A 21 5.22 7.82 5.83
C GLY A 21 6.15 6.75 6.40
N ILE A 22 7.33 6.58 5.81
CA ILE A 22 8.34 5.63 6.31
C ILE A 22 8.83 6.02 7.71
N THR A 23 8.99 7.32 8.00
CA THR A 23 9.37 7.80 9.34
C THR A 23 8.27 7.48 10.36
N ALA A 24 7.01 7.77 10.03
CA ALA A 24 5.85 7.50 10.88
C ALA A 24 5.68 5.98 11.13
N ALA A 25 5.77 5.17 10.07
CA ALA A 25 5.70 3.72 10.14
C ALA A 25 6.86 3.11 10.96
N SER A 26 8.07 3.63 10.79
CA SER A 26 9.26 3.21 11.56
C SER A 26 9.10 3.48 13.05
N LEU A 27 8.63 4.68 13.41
CA LEU A 27 8.31 5.00 14.81
C LEU A 27 7.20 4.08 15.35
N GLY A 28 6.15 3.84 14.56
CA GLY A 28 5.08 2.93 14.93
C GLY A 28 5.60 1.51 15.21
N ARG A 29 6.52 1.00 14.38
CA ARG A 29 7.20 -0.29 14.60
C ARG A 29 8.00 -0.29 15.91
N LEU A 30 8.79 0.75 16.16
CA LEU A 30 9.61 0.87 17.37
C LEU A 30 8.75 0.91 18.65
N LEU A 31 7.68 1.69 18.66
CA LEU A 31 6.76 1.75 19.80
C LEU A 31 6.01 0.43 20.01
N LYS A 32 5.57 -0.24 18.93
CA LYS A 32 4.95 -1.56 19.01
C LYS A 32 5.91 -2.61 19.58
N SER A 33 7.20 -2.56 19.21
CA SER A 33 8.22 -3.49 19.72
C SER A 33 8.45 -3.38 21.24
N ARG A 34 8.00 -2.29 21.85
CA ARG A 34 7.99 -2.06 23.30
C ARG A 34 6.68 -2.48 23.97
N GLY A 35 5.79 -3.14 23.23
CA GLY A 35 4.50 -3.64 23.76
C GLY A 35 3.43 -2.55 23.89
N TYR A 36 3.59 -1.40 23.24
CA TYR A 36 2.53 -0.40 23.15
C TYR A 36 1.55 -0.71 22.02
N ARG A 37 0.27 -0.38 22.24
CA ARG A 37 -0.77 -0.40 21.21
C ARG A 37 -0.65 0.85 20.37
N VAL A 38 -0.31 0.68 19.12
CA VAL A 38 -0.05 1.78 18.19
C VAL A 38 -1.04 1.70 17.05
N THR A 39 -1.66 2.82 16.73
CA THR A 39 -2.40 2.99 15.48
C THR A 39 -1.83 4.18 14.71
N ILE A 40 -2.05 4.18 13.41
CA ILE A 40 -1.53 5.22 12.51
C ILE A 40 -2.61 5.62 11.52
N GLN A 41 -2.62 6.90 11.16
CA GLN A 41 -3.51 7.45 10.15
C GLN A 41 -2.81 8.48 9.29
N LYS A 42 -3.36 8.68 8.09
CA LYS A 42 -2.90 9.68 7.13
C LYS A 42 -4.00 10.69 6.83
N PHE A 43 -3.63 11.96 6.80
CA PHE A 43 -4.47 13.06 6.32
C PHE A 43 -3.94 13.59 5.00
N ASP A 44 -4.74 13.46 3.95
CA ASP A 44 -4.39 13.87 2.60
C ASP A 44 -5.08 15.19 2.24
N PRO A 45 -4.33 16.23 1.82
CA PRO A 45 -4.87 17.56 1.61
C PRO A 45 -5.63 17.74 0.28
N TYR A 46 -5.70 16.71 -0.58
CA TYR A 46 -6.44 16.81 -1.83
C TYR A 46 -7.97 16.75 -1.61
N ILE A 47 -8.72 17.29 -2.59
CA ILE A 47 -10.20 17.46 -2.52
C ILE A 47 -10.96 16.20 -2.92
N ASN A 48 -10.32 15.22 -3.53
CA ASN A 48 -10.98 13.96 -3.83
C ASN A 48 -11.50 13.30 -2.54
N ILE A 49 -12.66 12.65 -2.63
CA ILE A 49 -13.24 11.92 -1.49
C ILE A 49 -12.33 10.76 -1.07
N ASP A 50 -11.83 10.04 -2.06
CA ASP A 50 -10.85 8.96 -1.92
C ASP A 50 -10.02 8.84 -3.21
N PRO A 51 -8.95 8.03 -3.23
CA PRO A 51 -8.12 7.86 -4.42
C PRO A 51 -8.70 6.87 -5.44
N GLY A 52 -9.85 6.25 -5.20
CA GLY A 52 -10.39 5.17 -6.03
C GLY A 52 -10.58 5.52 -7.51
N THR A 53 -10.87 6.78 -7.81
CA THR A 53 -11.03 7.28 -9.19
C THR A 53 -9.80 8.03 -9.72
N MET A 54 -8.74 8.13 -8.93
CA MET A 54 -7.53 8.84 -9.34
C MET A 54 -6.67 7.99 -10.28
N SER A 55 -5.96 8.66 -11.18
CA SER A 55 -5.04 7.96 -12.07
C SER A 55 -3.83 7.42 -11.30
N PRO A 56 -3.49 6.13 -11.44
CA PRO A 56 -2.28 5.57 -10.83
C PRO A 56 -0.98 6.28 -11.26
N TYR A 57 -0.95 6.91 -12.43
CA TYR A 57 0.19 7.73 -12.87
C TYR A 57 0.39 9.01 -12.05
N GLN A 58 -0.65 9.52 -11.41
CA GLN A 58 -0.57 10.74 -10.60
C GLN A 58 -0.48 10.45 -9.10
N HIS A 59 -1.13 9.37 -8.66
CA HIS A 59 -1.33 9.09 -7.23
C HIS A 59 -0.58 7.84 -6.75
N GLY A 60 -0.15 6.96 -7.66
CA GLY A 60 0.38 5.64 -7.33
C GLY A 60 -0.73 4.61 -7.08
N GLU A 61 -0.40 3.56 -6.35
CA GLU A 61 -1.33 2.48 -6.02
C GLU A 61 -2.48 2.95 -5.13
N VAL A 62 -3.68 2.43 -5.39
CA VAL A 62 -4.81 2.52 -4.46
C VAL A 62 -4.79 1.30 -3.56
N PHE A 63 -4.48 1.51 -2.28
CA PHE A 63 -4.46 0.46 -1.28
C PHE A 63 -5.85 0.26 -0.68
N VAL A 64 -6.25 -1.00 -0.43
CA VAL A 64 -7.57 -1.33 0.13
C VAL A 64 -7.44 -1.96 1.50
N THR A 65 -8.20 -1.44 2.47
CA THR A 65 -8.27 -1.96 3.84
C THR A 65 -9.25 -3.14 3.97
N ASP A 66 -9.24 -3.84 5.11
CA ASP A 66 -10.15 -4.96 5.37
C ASP A 66 -11.63 -4.54 5.31
N ASP A 67 -11.96 -3.33 5.75
CA ASP A 67 -13.32 -2.78 5.75
C ASP A 67 -13.69 -2.04 4.43
N GLY A 68 -12.89 -2.24 3.37
CA GLY A 68 -13.18 -1.81 2.01
C GLY A 68 -12.93 -0.34 1.73
N ALA A 69 -12.12 0.35 2.52
CA ALA A 69 -11.72 1.72 2.16
C ALA A 69 -10.63 1.70 1.08
N GLU A 70 -10.84 2.49 0.03
CA GLU A 70 -9.81 2.85 -0.93
C GLU A 70 -8.98 3.99 -0.35
N THR A 71 -7.67 3.80 -0.28
CA THR A 71 -6.76 4.67 0.48
C THR A 71 -5.46 4.93 -0.28
N ASP A 72 -4.69 5.88 0.23
CA ASP A 72 -3.34 6.18 -0.25
C ASP A 72 -2.38 4.99 -0.04
N LEU A 73 -1.36 4.89 -0.90
CA LEU A 73 -0.35 3.82 -0.88
C LEU A 73 0.45 3.75 0.43
N ASP A 74 0.57 4.85 1.16
CA ASP A 74 1.30 4.89 2.43
C ASP A 74 0.68 3.95 3.48
N LEU A 75 -0.64 3.68 3.41
CA LEU A 75 -1.27 2.73 4.32
C LEU A 75 -0.70 1.31 4.15
N GLY A 76 -0.31 0.95 2.94
CA GLY A 76 0.42 -0.30 2.69
C GLY A 76 1.77 -0.33 3.42
N HIS A 77 2.52 0.76 3.42
CA HIS A 77 3.75 0.86 4.21
C HIS A 77 3.47 0.74 5.70
N TYR A 78 2.43 1.43 6.21
CA TYR A 78 2.09 1.36 7.63
C TYR A 78 1.77 -0.06 8.07
N GLU A 79 0.94 -0.78 7.31
CA GLU A 79 0.60 -2.17 7.59
C GLU A 79 1.82 -3.09 7.54
N ARG A 80 2.70 -2.93 6.55
CA ARG A 80 3.94 -3.72 6.41
C ARG A 80 4.93 -3.50 7.55
N PHE A 81 5.07 -2.26 8.04
CA PHE A 81 6.03 -1.90 9.08
C PHE A 81 5.50 -2.21 10.48
N ILE A 82 4.28 -1.79 10.77
CA ILE A 82 3.72 -1.92 12.13
C ILE A 82 3.12 -3.30 12.34
N ASP A 83 2.81 -4.02 11.24
CA ASP A 83 2.16 -5.34 11.26
C ASP A 83 0.80 -5.28 11.98
N ILE A 84 -0.05 -4.40 11.51
CA ILE A 84 -1.44 -4.21 11.91
C ILE A 84 -2.31 -4.15 10.66
N ASN A 85 -3.62 -4.37 10.79
CA ASN A 85 -4.58 -4.09 9.75
C ASN A 85 -5.25 -2.74 10.04
N LEU A 86 -5.25 -1.87 9.06
CA LEU A 86 -5.84 -0.53 9.16
C LEU A 86 -7.31 -0.55 8.70
N SER A 87 -8.03 0.52 9.02
CA SER A 87 -9.45 0.68 8.68
C SER A 87 -9.72 1.97 7.90
N LYS A 88 -10.97 2.16 7.47
CA LYS A 88 -11.43 3.40 6.83
C LYS A 88 -11.18 4.67 7.66
N ASN A 89 -11.00 4.54 8.97
CA ASN A 89 -10.66 5.66 9.83
C ASN A 89 -9.18 6.03 9.76
N SER A 90 -8.35 5.20 9.17
CA SER A 90 -6.91 5.43 9.06
C SER A 90 -6.51 6.31 7.86
N ASN A 91 -7.46 6.69 7.00
CA ASN A 91 -7.21 7.64 5.91
C ASN A 91 -8.35 8.66 5.78
N THR A 92 -7.99 9.92 5.80
CA THR A 92 -8.95 11.04 5.70
C THR A 92 -8.44 12.09 4.72
N THR A 93 -9.28 12.43 3.74
CA THR A 93 -9.00 13.48 2.74
C THR A 93 -9.70 14.78 3.08
N THR A 94 -9.23 15.90 2.54
CA THR A 94 -9.94 17.17 2.59
C THR A 94 -11.38 17.02 2.08
N GLY A 95 -11.58 16.28 0.99
CA GLY A 95 -12.90 16.03 0.42
C GLY A 95 -13.86 15.39 1.42
N LYS A 96 -13.45 14.33 2.12
CA LYS A 96 -14.25 13.67 3.17
C LYS A 96 -14.61 14.63 4.31
N ILE A 97 -13.68 15.49 4.72
CA ILE A 97 -13.91 16.47 5.79
C ILE A 97 -14.97 17.49 5.37
N TYR A 98 -14.75 18.13 4.22
CA TYR A 98 -15.67 19.17 3.72
C TYR A 98 -17.05 18.60 3.41
N GLN A 99 -17.13 17.42 2.77
CA GLN A 99 -18.41 16.77 2.52
C GLN A 99 -19.18 16.48 3.81
N SER A 100 -18.48 16.00 4.85
CA SER A 100 -19.10 15.75 6.17
C SER A 100 -19.70 17.04 6.76
N VAL A 101 -18.93 18.13 6.74
CA VAL A 101 -19.37 19.44 7.28
C VAL A 101 -20.51 20.01 6.45
N ILE A 102 -20.43 19.97 5.11
CA ILE A 102 -21.50 20.43 4.23
C ILE A 102 -22.77 19.60 4.45
N ASN A 103 -22.69 18.29 4.57
CA ASN A 103 -23.83 17.44 4.86
C ASN A 103 -24.46 17.74 6.22
N LYS A 104 -23.67 18.03 7.26
CA LYS A 104 -24.15 18.48 8.58
C LYS A 104 -24.88 19.84 8.47
N GLU A 105 -24.32 20.78 7.69
CA GLU A 105 -24.96 22.07 7.43
C GLU A 105 -26.32 21.90 6.75
N ARG A 106 -26.38 21.10 5.67
CA ARG A 106 -27.65 20.86 4.94
C ARG A 106 -28.72 20.16 5.77
N ARG A 107 -28.35 19.36 6.77
CA ARG A 107 -29.31 18.78 7.73
C ARG A 107 -29.74 19.74 8.85
N GLY A 108 -29.10 20.90 8.97
CA GLY A 108 -29.40 21.86 10.02
C GLY A 108 -28.71 21.62 11.34
N ASP A 109 -27.68 20.74 11.38
CA ASP A 109 -26.96 20.36 12.62
C ASP A 109 -26.30 21.56 13.30
N TYR A 110 -26.05 22.65 12.56
CA TYR A 110 -25.47 23.92 13.08
C TYR A 110 -26.49 24.99 13.47
N LEU A 111 -27.78 24.67 13.50
CA LEU A 111 -28.88 25.53 14.00
C LEU A 111 -28.90 26.93 13.39
N GLY A 112 -28.55 27.06 12.10
CA GLY A 112 -28.52 28.33 11.37
C GLY A 112 -27.28 29.20 11.61
N GLY A 113 -26.27 28.67 12.33
CA GLY A 113 -25.00 29.35 12.52
C GLY A 113 -24.17 29.43 11.22
N THR A 114 -23.33 30.46 11.10
CA THR A 114 -22.37 30.57 10.00
C THR A 114 -21.30 29.51 10.12
N VAL A 115 -21.20 28.62 9.13
CA VAL A 115 -20.20 27.54 9.10
C VAL A 115 -18.89 28.04 8.49
N GLN A 116 -17.77 27.88 9.19
CA GLN A 116 -16.45 28.42 8.84
C GLN A 116 -15.39 27.33 8.96
N VAL A 117 -14.19 27.57 8.41
CA VAL A 117 -13.05 26.64 8.57
C VAL A 117 -12.74 26.43 10.05
N ILE A 118 -12.62 27.51 10.82
CA ILE A 118 -12.53 27.48 12.28
C ILE A 118 -13.89 27.95 12.84
N PRO A 119 -14.57 27.16 13.66
CA PRO A 119 -14.16 25.88 14.25
C PRO A 119 -14.67 24.63 13.53
N HIS A 120 -15.51 24.73 12.49
CA HIS A 120 -16.30 23.58 12.01
C HIS A 120 -15.44 22.55 11.27
N ILE A 121 -14.59 22.97 10.31
CA ILE A 121 -13.68 22.08 9.60
C ILE A 121 -12.59 21.56 10.56
N THR A 122 -12.00 22.42 11.39
CA THR A 122 -10.98 21.99 12.35
C THR A 122 -11.52 21.02 13.40
N ASN A 123 -12.77 21.20 13.86
CA ASN A 123 -13.40 20.23 14.77
C ASN A 123 -13.66 18.88 14.11
N GLU A 124 -14.10 18.86 12.86
CA GLU A 124 -14.28 17.62 12.10
C GLU A 124 -12.95 16.86 11.93
N ILE A 125 -11.85 17.59 11.64
CA ILE A 125 -10.50 17.00 11.56
C ILE A 125 -10.08 16.41 12.92
N LYS A 126 -10.25 17.18 14.01
CA LYS A 126 -9.91 16.72 15.37
C LYS A 126 -10.72 15.49 15.78
N GLU A 127 -12.01 15.43 15.42
CA GLU A 127 -12.85 14.26 15.65
C GLU A 127 -12.25 13.01 14.98
N ARG A 128 -11.73 13.14 13.75
CA ARG A 128 -11.05 12.03 13.06
C ARG A 128 -9.77 11.59 13.78
N VAL A 129 -8.99 12.56 14.30
CA VAL A 129 -7.79 12.23 15.11
C VAL A 129 -8.15 11.39 16.33
N PHE A 130 -9.21 11.77 17.04
CA PHE A 130 -9.59 11.07 18.28
C PHE A 130 -10.28 9.73 18.02
N ARG A 131 -11.06 9.64 16.96
CA ARG A 131 -11.88 8.45 16.63
C ARG A 131 -11.02 7.19 16.46
N VAL A 132 -9.91 7.27 15.71
CA VAL A 132 -9.05 6.11 15.47
C VAL A 132 -8.39 5.62 16.77
N GLY A 133 -7.97 6.52 17.64
CA GLY A 133 -7.39 6.18 18.94
C GLY A 133 -8.38 5.48 19.88
N GLN A 134 -9.64 5.94 19.85
CA GLN A 134 -10.72 5.32 20.66
C GLN A 134 -11.12 3.96 20.11
N GLN A 135 -11.26 3.84 18.79
CA GLN A 135 -11.61 2.58 18.14
C GLN A 135 -10.60 1.47 18.44
N ASP A 136 -9.32 1.78 18.33
CA ASP A 136 -8.24 0.81 18.48
C ASP A 136 -7.75 0.69 19.93
N ASN A 137 -8.33 1.46 20.86
CA ASN A 137 -7.89 1.56 22.24
C ASN A 137 -6.37 1.76 22.34
N ALA A 138 -5.84 2.68 21.51
CA ALA A 138 -4.43 2.87 21.28
C ALA A 138 -3.76 3.67 22.40
N ASP A 139 -2.53 3.27 22.75
CA ASP A 139 -1.65 4.05 23.63
C ASP A 139 -1.03 5.21 22.85
N PHE A 140 -0.75 5.00 21.56
CA PHE A 140 -0.23 6.00 20.63
C PHE A 140 -1.04 6.08 19.35
N VAL A 141 -1.42 7.28 18.96
CA VAL A 141 -1.98 7.61 17.64
C VAL A 141 -0.93 8.42 16.89
N ILE A 142 -0.42 7.87 15.80
CA ILE A 142 0.49 8.58 14.90
C ILE A 142 -0.33 9.11 13.73
N THR A 143 -0.28 10.41 13.47
CA THR A 143 -0.98 11.04 12.34
C THR A 143 0.04 11.68 11.41
N GLU A 144 0.15 11.16 10.19
CA GLU A 144 0.92 11.80 9.13
C GLU A 144 0.07 12.86 8.44
N ILE A 145 0.62 14.06 8.32
CA ILE A 145 0.01 15.15 7.55
C ILE A 145 0.61 15.16 6.15
N GLY A 146 -0.23 14.90 5.14
CA GLY A 146 0.12 14.97 3.74
C GLY A 146 0.45 16.39 3.29
N GLY A 147 1.10 16.53 2.15
CA GLY A 147 1.58 17.80 1.62
C GLY A 147 2.85 18.31 2.30
N THR A 148 3.19 19.55 2.02
CA THR A 148 4.37 20.24 2.51
C THR A 148 3.94 21.43 3.37
N VAL A 149 4.61 21.66 4.49
CA VAL A 149 4.35 22.84 5.32
C VAL A 149 4.62 24.10 4.51
N GLY A 150 3.60 24.97 4.41
CA GLY A 150 3.56 26.12 3.51
C GLY A 150 2.54 25.98 2.37
N ASP A 151 2.11 24.76 2.05
CA ASP A 151 1.05 24.53 1.07
C ASP A 151 -0.30 24.98 1.62
N ILE A 152 -1.09 25.67 0.80
CA ILE A 152 -2.41 26.24 1.18
C ILE A 152 -3.36 25.14 1.61
N GLU A 153 -3.38 24.04 0.89
CA GLU A 153 -4.28 22.90 1.10
C GLU A 153 -4.05 22.19 2.45
N SER A 154 -2.85 22.28 3.02
CA SER A 154 -2.52 21.65 4.31
C SER A 154 -2.91 22.49 5.52
N LEU A 155 -3.20 23.79 5.34
CA LEU A 155 -3.44 24.73 6.46
C LEU A 155 -4.58 24.31 7.41
N PRO A 156 -5.75 23.81 6.97
CA PRO A 156 -6.80 23.36 7.88
C PRO A 156 -6.35 22.20 8.79
N PHE A 157 -5.55 21.27 8.25
CA PHE A 157 -4.99 20.16 9.03
C PHE A 157 -3.97 20.65 10.04
N LEU A 158 -3.06 21.52 9.64
CA LEU A 158 -2.04 22.11 10.54
C LEU A 158 -2.70 22.90 11.67
N GLU A 159 -3.72 23.72 11.37
CA GLU A 159 -4.48 24.43 12.39
C GLU A 159 -5.20 23.48 13.35
N ALA A 160 -5.82 22.39 12.82
CA ALA A 160 -6.51 21.42 13.64
C ALA A 160 -5.55 20.70 14.62
N ILE A 161 -4.38 20.22 14.14
CA ILE A 161 -3.41 19.53 15.01
C ILE A 161 -2.80 20.48 16.04
N ARG A 162 -2.64 21.78 15.70
CA ARG A 162 -2.24 22.80 16.68
C ARG A 162 -3.27 22.91 17.81
N GLN A 163 -4.56 22.86 17.49
CA GLN A 163 -5.65 22.91 18.46
C GLN A 163 -5.70 21.65 19.34
N VAL A 164 -5.40 20.46 18.81
CA VAL A 164 -5.39 19.20 19.58
C VAL A 164 -4.54 19.31 20.85
N LYS A 165 -3.39 19.99 20.77
CA LYS A 165 -2.52 20.21 21.95
C LYS A 165 -3.22 20.95 23.10
N LYS A 166 -4.18 21.83 22.76
CA LYS A 166 -5.02 22.52 23.75
C LYS A 166 -6.11 21.61 24.32
N ASP A 167 -6.67 20.75 23.47
CA ASP A 167 -7.83 19.92 23.84
C ASP A 167 -7.41 18.76 24.78
N VAL A 168 -6.26 18.11 24.53
CA VAL A 168 -5.81 16.94 25.31
C VAL A 168 -4.71 17.26 26.33
N GLY A 169 -4.04 18.40 26.19
CA GLY A 169 -2.93 18.81 27.03
C GLY A 169 -1.57 18.68 26.36
N LYS A 170 -0.66 19.54 26.79
CA LYS A 170 0.68 19.66 26.18
C LYS A 170 1.57 18.43 26.34
N ASN A 171 1.30 17.60 27.35
CA ASN A 171 2.10 16.40 27.66
C ASN A 171 1.59 15.16 26.89
N ASP A 172 0.50 15.30 26.15
CA ASP A 172 -0.14 14.22 25.38
C ASP A 172 0.00 14.40 23.88
N VAL A 173 0.73 15.43 23.43
CA VAL A 173 0.96 15.75 22.01
C VAL A 173 2.45 15.96 21.75
N LEU A 174 2.93 15.39 20.65
CA LEU A 174 4.29 15.53 20.16
C LEU A 174 4.30 15.81 18.66
N TYR A 175 5.12 16.75 18.21
CA TYR A 175 5.29 17.10 16.81
C TYR A 175 6.65 16.68 16.28
N ILE A 176 6.66 15.83 15.25
CA ILE A 176 7.85 15.45 14.49
C ILE A 176 7.80 16.17 13.14
N HIS A 177 8.89 16.83 12.79
CA HIS A 177 9.01 17.52 11.51
C HIS A 177 10.11 16.89 10.67
N VAL A 178 9.73 16.34 9.52
CA VAL A 178 10.66 15.72 8.56
C VAL A 178 11.11 16.79 7.58
N THR A 179 12.43 16.97 7.46
CA THR A 179 13.05 18.01 6.63
C THR A 179 14.16 17.46 5.75
N LEU A 180 14.68 18.31 4.87
CA LEU A 180 15.80 18.01 3.99
C LEU A 180 17.04 18.81 4.39
N VAL A 181 18.17 18.12 4.48
CA VAL A 181 19.51 18.72 4.57
C VAL A 181 20.27 18.33 3.30
N PRO A 182 20.12 19.12 2.22
CA PRO A 182 20.68 18.77 0.91
C PRO A 182 22.21 18.89 0.90
N TYR A 183 22.85 18.00 0.16
CA TYR A 183 24.25 18.11 -0.20
C TYR A 183 24.38 18.90 -1.51
N ILE A 184 25.12 20.01 -1.46
CA ILE A 184 25.36 20.83 -2.65
C ILE A 184 26.72 20.43 -3.24
N SER A 185 26.71 19.64 -4.29
CA SER A 185 27.92 19.07 -4.90
C SER A 185 28.93 20.14 -5.31
N ALA A 186 28.48 21.27 -5.85
CA ALA A 186 29.35 22.38 -6.25
C ALA A 186 30.06 23.06 -5.05
N ALA A 187 29.46 23.02 -3.84
CA ALA A 187 30.04 23.57 -2.62
C ALA A 187 30.74 22.51 -1.77
N GLY A 188 30.53 21.23 -2.05
CA GLY A 188 31.10 20.12 -1.30
C GLY A 188 30.55 19.96 0.13
N GLU A 189 29.38 20.54 0.44
CA GLU A 189 28.85 20.59 1.80
C GLU A 189 27.33 20.40 1.91
N LEU A 190 26.89 19.95 3.10
CA LEU A 190 25.49 19.93 3.49
C LEU A 190 25.00 21.33 3.88
N LYS A 191 23.74 21.66 3.57
CA LYS A 191 23.12 22.95 3.86
C LYS A 191 21.94 22.80 4.82
N THR A 192 22.03 23.48 5.98
CA THR A 192 20.97 23.47 7.02
C THR A 192 19.87 24.52 6.82
N LYS A 193 20.07 25.47 5.91
CA LYS A 193 19.09 26.55 5.65
C LYS A 193 17.70 26.08 5.25
N PRO A 194 17.52 25.07 4.37
CA PRO A 194 16.18 24.58 4.03
C PRO A 194 15.41 24.07 5.26
N THR A 195 16.08 23.32 6.15
CA THR A 195 15.50 22.88 7.44
C THR A 195 15.06 24.06 8.31
N GLN A 196 15.95 25.07 8.48
CA GLN A 196 15.65 26.27 9.30
C GLN A 196 14.44 27.04 8.75
N HIS A 197 14.33 27.18 7.41
CA HIS A 197 13.20 27.86 6.79
C HIS A 197 11.90 27.07 6.94
N SER A 198 11.94 25.76 6.76
CA SER A 198 10.77 24.90 6.92
C SER A 198 10.24 24.94 8.37
N VAL A 199 11.13 24.88 9.37
CA VAL A 199 10.73 25.01 10.78
C VAL A 199 10.18 26.41 11.07
N LYS A 200 10.77 27.45 10.48
CA LYS A 200 10.23 28.82 10.63
C LYS A 200 8.82 28.92 10.11
N GLU A 201 8.52 28.31 8.96
CA GLU A 201 7.18 28.27 8.38
C GLU A 201 6.20 27.52 9.29
N LEU A 202 6.56 26.34 9.79
CA LEU A 202 5.75 25.58 10.75
C LEU A 202 5.46 26.40 12.04
N ARG A 203 6.46 27.11 12.55
CA ARG A 203 6.32 27.98 13.74
C ARG A 203 5.42 29.18 13.47
N SER A 204 5.37 29.71 12.25
CA SER A 204 4.46 30.81 11.89
C SER A 204 2.99 30.42 12.01
N ILE A 205 2.68 29.11 11.88
CA ILE A 205 1.34 28.53 12.08
C ILE A 205 1.07 28.27 13.58
N GLY A 206 2.09 28.41 14.45
CA GLY A 206 1.98 28.19 15.90
C GLY A 206 2.32 26.77 16.35
N ILE A 207 3.04 25.98 15.52
CA ILE A 207 3.54 24.66 15.86
C ILE A 207 5.05 24.71 15.98
N SER A 208 5.59 24.39 17.17
CA SER A 208 7.01 24.15 17.36
C SER A 208 7.28 22.65 17.34
N PRO A 209 8.19 22.15 16.49
CA PRO A 209 8.53 20.73 16.47
C PRO A 209 9.24 20.33 17.76
N ASP A 210 8.95 19.13 18.26
CA ASP A 210 9.63 18.52 19.40
C ASP A 210 10.84 17.69 18.93
N ILE A 211 10.76 17.15 17.70
CA ILE A 211 11.79 16.32 17.07
C ILE A 211 11.93 16.73 15.61
N LEU A 212 13.16 16.81 15.13
CA LEU A 212 13.49 16.95 13.71
C LEU A 212 13.99 15.62 13.17
N VAL A 213 13.44 15.17 12.03
CA VAL A 213 13.99 14.06 11.26
C VAL A 213 14.57 14.63 9.96
N CYS A 214 15.89 14.62 9.88
CA CYS A 214 16.64 15.30 8.82
C CYS A 214 17.07 14.31 7.75
N ARG A 215 16.37 14.32 6.61
CA ARG A 215 16.75 13.53 5.44
C ARG A 215 18.03 14.10 4.83
N SER A 216 19.04 13.26 4.62
CA SER A 216 20.29 13.67 3.99
C SER A 216 20.95 12.49 3.26
N GLU A 217 21.73 12.81 2.23
CA GLU A 217 22.51 11.81 1.48
C GLU A 217 23.84 11.47 2.18
N LYS A 218 24.31 12.38 3.02
CA LYS A 218 25.59 12.24 3.73
C LYS A 218 25.41 12.41 5.23
N PRO A 219 26.32 11.84 6.04
CA PRO A 219 26.27 11.99 7.49
C PRO A 219 26.29 13.47 7.93
N ILE A 220 25.42 13.80 8.89
CA ILE A 220 25.30 15.12 9.48
C ILE A 220 26.26 15.17 10.68
N SER A 221 27.19 16.14 10.68
CA SER A 221 28.15 16.29 11.78
C SER A 221 27.47 16.73 13.08
N LYS A 222 28.16 16.53 14.21
CA LYS A 222 27.69 16.98 15.53
C LYS A 222 27.44 18.49 15.55
N GLU A 223 28.35 19.27 14.99
CA GLU A 223 28.26 20.74 14.94
C GLU A 223 27.05 21.19 14.12
N MET A 224 26.74 20.45 13.03
CA MET A 224 25.55 20.74 12.24
C MET A 224 24.26 20.40 13.00
N ARG A 225 24.23 19.31 13.76
CA ARG A 225 23.07 18.96 14.61
C ARG A 225 22.84 20.02 15.67
N GLU A 226 23.91 20.44 16.40
CA GLU A 226 23.85 21.49 17.39
C GLU A 226 23.38 22.82 16.79
N LYS A 227 23.87 23.17 15.60
CA LYS A 227 23.43 24.36 14.87
C LYS A 227 21.93 24.28 14.52
N MET A 228 21.44 23.15 13.99
CA MET A 228 20.01 22.98 13.68
C MET A 228 19.17 23.02 14.95
N ALA A 229 19.60 22.36 16.00
CA ALA A 229 18.96 22.38 17.32
C ALA A 229 18.76 23.80 17.82
N MET A 230 19.81 24.60 17.79
CA MET A 230 19.77 26.01 18.23
C MET A 230 18.81 26.86 17.36
N PHE A 231 18.89 26.78 16.04
CA PHE A 231 18.04 27.59 15.15
C PHE A 231 16.58 27.14 15.12
N CYS A 232 16.33 25.86 15.39
CA CYS A 232 14.98 25.27 15.33
C CYS A 232 14.33 25.14 16.71
N ASP A 233 15.03 25.48 17.77
CA ASP A 233 14.56 25.42 19.17
C ASP A 233 14.12 24.01 19.57
N VAL A 234 14.99 23.03 19.29
CA VAL A 234 14.84 21.63 19.69
C VAL A 234 16.06 21.15 20.45
N ASP A 235 15.91 20.08 21.23
CA ASP A 235 17.06 19.49 21.92
C ASP A 235 18.05 18.90 20.89
N PRO A 236 19.38 19.00 21.12
CA PRO A 236 20.38 18.47 20.19
C PRO A 236 20.23 16.98 19.91
N ASP A 237 19.80 16.17 20.89
CA ASP A 237 19.52 14.74 20.74
C ASP A 237 18.21 14.45 19.99
N ALA A 238 17.31 15.43 19.88
CA ALA A 238 16.09 15.35 19.11
C ALA A 238 16.27 15.71 17.62
N VAL A 239 17.49 15.95 17.16
CA VAL A 239 17.81 16.07 15.72
C VAL A 239 18.26 14.72 15.20
N ILE A 240 17.32 13.97 14.62
CA ILE A 240 17.50 12.61 14.11
C ILE A 240 17.92 12.67 12.65
N GLN A 241 19.01 12.00 12.31
CA GLN A 241 19.45 11.86 10.94
C GLN A 241 18.72 10.69 10.25
N ASN A 242 18.21 10.91 9.05
CA ASN A 242 17.64 9.87 8.19
C ASN A 242 18.44 9.80 6.88
N LEU A 243 19.42 8.92 6.84
CA LEU A 243 20.24 8.65 5.64
C LEU A 243 19.48 7.80 4.61
N THR A 244 19.96 7.83 3.38
CA THR A 244 19.48 6.90 2.34
C THR A 244 19.86 5.48 2.76
N ALA A 245 18.85 4.68 3.08
CA ALA A 245 19.01 3.28 3.45
C ALA A 245 19.11 2.39 2.20
N ARG A 246 19.68 1.20 2.32
CA ARG A 246 19.76 0.18 1.26
C ARG A 246 18.40 -0.47 1.00
N SER A 247 17.57 -0.52 2.06
CA SER A 247 16.18 -0.96 2.01
C SER A 247 15.34 -0.08 2.93
N ILE A 248 14.08 0.18 2.57
CA ILE A 248 13.15 0.91 3.45
C ILE A 248 13.00 0.22 4.82
N TYR A 249 13.11 -1.11 4.86
CA TYR A 249 13.02 -1.88 6.10
C TYR A 249 14.22 -1.74 7.05
N GLU A 250 15.33 -1.15 6.58
CA GLU A 250 16.47 -0.78 7.42
C GLU A 250 16.21 0.50 8.24
N VAL A 251 15.27 1.35 7.78
CA VAL A 251 15.01 2.66 8.40
C VAL A 251 14.64 2.58 9.88
N PRO A 252 13.76 1.65 10.34
CA PRO A 252 13.48 1.51 11.78
C PRO A 252 14.74 1.26 12.61
N MET A 253 15.68 0.46 12.11
CA MET A 253 16.94 0.17 12.81
C MET A 253 17.83 1.41 12.90
N LEU A 254 17.94 2.18 11.81
CA LEU A 254 18.71 3.44 11.80
C LEU A 254 18.14 4.49 12.75
N MET A 255 16.82 4.51 12.92
CA MET A 255 16.14 5.38 13.88
C MET A 255 16.28 4.88 15.33
N GLU A 256 16.25 3.56 15.50
CA GLU A 256 16.50 2.89 16.78
C GLU A 256 17.90 3.24 17.34
N GLU A 257 18.93 3.15 16.51
CA GLU A 257 20.32 3.48 16.85
C GLU A 257 20.48 4.92 17.37
N GLN A 258 19.62 5.84 16.89
CA GLN A 258 19.62 7.24 17.33
C GLN A 258 18.65 7.50 18.49
N GLY A 259 17.94 6.48 18.98
CA GLY A 259 17.05 6.56 20.13
C GLY A 259 15.76 7.32 19.88
N LEU A 260 15.24 7.35 18.64
CA LEU A 260 14.01 8.09 18.31
C LEU A 260 12.84 7.70 19.24
N ASP A 261 12.60 6.41 19.44
CA ASP A 261 11.55 5.88 20.31
C ASP A 261 11.75 6.28 21.78
N THR A 262 12.97 6.19 22.30
CA THR A 262 13.32 6.62 23.68
C THR A 262 13.10 8.12 23.88
N ILE A 263 13.45 8.94 22.87
CA ILE A 263 13.22 10.39 22.91
C ILE A 263 11.72 10.70 22.93
N VAL A 264 10.93 10.00 22.10
CA VAL A 264 9.47 10.13 22.06
C VAL A 264 8.86 9.78 23.42
N LEU A 265 9.24 8.64 24.01
CA LEU A 265 8.74 8.20 25.31
C LEU A 265 9.10 9.21 26.42
N ARG A 266 10.33 9.69 26.44
CA ARG A 266 10.78 10.73 27.39
C ARG A 266 9.96 12.01 27.28
N LYS A 267 9.75 12.51 26.04
CA LYS A 267 9.01 13.76 25.81
C LYS A 267 7.52 13.65 26.14
N LEU A 268 6.94 12.47 26.02
CA LEU A 268 5.54 12.19 26.35
C LEU A 268 5.35 11.63 27.77
N ALA A 269 6.43 11.58 28.58
CA ALA A 269 6.42 11.03 29.93
C ALA A 269 5.84 9.59 30.02
N MET A 270 6.17 8.78 29.03
CA MET A 270 5.80 7.36 28.97
C MET A 270 6.94 6.50 29.50
N GLU A 271 6.59 5.31 30.00
CA GLU A 271 7.54 4.34 30.50
C GLU A 271 8.49 3.85 29.39
N ASP A 272 9.79 3.77 29.67
CA ASP A 272 10.79 3.21 28.77
C ASP A 272 10.81 1.67 28.89
N LYS A 273 9.80 1.02 28.33
CA LYS A 273 9.68 -0.46 28.35
C LYS A 273 10.78 -1.10 27.52
N PRO A 274 11.23 -2.31 27.88
CA PRO A 274 12.12 -3.09 27.01
C PRO A 274 11.52 -3.27 25.62
N LYS A 275 12.36 -3.25 24.60
CA LYS A 275 11.94 -3.46 23.21
C LYS A 275 12.45 -4.78 22.67
N ASP A 276 11.66 -5.39 21.80
CA ASP A 276 12.03 -6.59 21.05
C ASP A 276 12.01 -6.28 19.54
N MET A 277 13.18 -6.05 19.00
CA MET A 277 13.41 -5.83 17.57
C MET A 277 14.15 -7.00 16.91
N GLN A 278 14.41 -8.11 17.61
CA GLN A 278 15.24 -9.19 17.08
C GLN A 278 14.66 -9.76 15.78
N GLY A 279 13.37 -10.06 15.75
CA GLY A 279 12.71 -10.57 14.54
C GLY A 279 12.78 -9.61 13.35
N TRP A 280 12.78 -8.29 13.62
CA TRP A 280 12.95 -7.27 12.58
C TRP A 280 14.40 -7.22 12.08
N HIS A 281 15.38 -7.25 12.97
CA HIS A 281 16.81 -7.31 12.62
C HIS A 281 17.13 -8.53 11.77
N ASP A 282 16.62 -9.70 12.15
CA ASP A 282 16.82 -10.95 11.40
C ASP A 282 16.18 -10.88 10.00
N MET A 283 14.99 -10.27 9.89
CA MET A 283 14.32 -10.07 8.63
C MET A 283 15.11 -9.11 7.72
N VAL A 284 15.57 -7.98 8.25
CA VAL A 284 16.40 -7.01 7.49
C VAL A 284 17.72 -7.65 7.07
N ALA A 285 18.37 -8.44 7.94
CA ALA A 285 19.59 -9.16 7.59
C ALA A 285 19.37 -10.09 6.40
N ARG A 286 18.23 -10.80 6.32
CA ARG A 286 17.85 -11.63 5.17
C ARG A 286 17.60 -10.80 3.91
N ILE A 287 16.91 -9.65 4.02
CA ILE A 287 16.67 -8.75 2.88
C ILE A 287 17.98 -8.21 2.29
N LEU A 288 18.97 -7.91 3.13
CA LEU A 288 20.25 -7.34 2.71
C LEU A 288 21.30 -8.39 2.32
N LYS A 289 21.01 -9.68 2.57
CA LYS A 289 21.88 -10.79 2.19
C LYS A 289 21.87 -10.94 0.67
N LYS A 290 23.05 -11.18 0.09
CA LYS A 290 23.17 -11.58 -1.31
C LYS A 290 22.92 -13.09 -1.44
N TYR A 291 22.07 -13.44 -2.37
CA TYR A 291 21.73 -14.83 -2.66
C TYR A 291 22.39 -15.29 -3.97
N ASN A 292 22.73 -16.58 -4.05
CA ASN A 292 23.31 -17.16 -5.27
C ASN A 292 22.26 -17.49 -6.32
N LYS A 293 21.04 -17.82 -5.89
CA LYS A 293 19.91 -18.05 -6.79
C LYS A 293 19.41 -16.70 -7.32
N LYS A 294 19.04 -16.67 -8.58
CA LYS A 294 18.42 -15.51 -9.22
C LYS A 294 17.06 -15.91 -9.74
N VAL A 295 16.17 -14.96 -9.83
CA VAL A 295 14.84 -15.14 -10.43
C VAL A 295 14.41 -13.84 -11.10
N THR A 296 14.00 -13.94 -12.35
CA THR A 296 13.49 -12.81 -13.14
C THR A 296 11.99 -12.97 -13.33
N ILE A 297 11.22 -12.03 -12.80
CA ILE A 297 9.76 -12.01 -12.94
C ILE A 297 9.36 -10.88 -13.89
N ALA A 298 8.68 -11.24 -14.99
CA ALA A 298 8.04 -10.26 -15.85
C ALA A 298 6.73 -9.78 -15.22
N VAL A 299 6.61 -8.48 -15.00
CA VAL A 299 5.35 -7.83 -14.59
C VAL A 299 4.74 -7.18 -15.82
N VAL A 300 3.69 -7.79 -16.38
CA VAL A 300 3.02 -7.36 -17.60
C VAL A 300 1.83 -6.47 -17.25
N GLY A 301 2.07 -5.17 -17.23
CA GLY A 301 1.10 -4.16 -16.78
C GLY A 301 0.97 -2.98 -17.72
N LYS A 302 0.05 -2.09 -17.42
CA LYS A 302 -0.16 -0.85 -18.18
C LYS A 302 0.37 0.43 -17.49
N TYR A 303 0.76 0.32 -16.22
CA TYR A 303 1.30 1.45 -15.46
C TYR A 303 2.79 1.28 -15.14
N VAL A 304 3.52 0.55 -15.98
CA VAL A 304 4.92 0.17 -15.74
C VAL A 304 5.91 1.34 -15.74
N ALA A 305 5.53 2.48 -16.33
CA ALA A 305 6.34 3.69 -16.30
C ALA A 305 6.42 4.35 -14.91
N LEU A 306 5.48 4.06 -14.01
CA LEU A 306 5.47 4.53 -12.62
C LEU A 306 5.42 3.34 -11.66
N GLN A 307 6.56 3.00 -11.06
CA GLN A 307 6.69 1.82 -10.19
C GLN A 307 5.79 1.90 -8.94
N ASP A 308 5.48 3.10 -8.45
CA ASP A 308 4.57 3.32 -7.32
C ASP A 308 3.14 2.85 -7.59
N ALA A 309 2.74 2.69 -8.86
CA ALA A 309 1.45 2.12 -9.24
C ALA A 309 1.33 0.62 -8.89
N TYR A 310 2.45 -0.06 -8.69
CA TYR A 310 2.54 -1.50 -8.36
C TYR A 310 3.38 -1.78 -7.12
N ILE A 311 3.42 -0.83 -6.17
CA ILE A 311 4.33 -0.92 -5.02
C ILE A 311 4.06 -2.16 -4.15
N SER A 312 2.79 -2.50 -3.87
CA SER A 312 2.47 -3.68 -3.08
C SER A 312 2.82 -4.98 -3.80
N ILE A 313 2.72 -5.04 -5.13
CA ILE A 313 3.19 -6.17 -5.94
C ILE A 313 4.72 -6.30 -5.85
N THR A 314 5.44 -5.19 -6.06
CA THR A 314 6.90 -5.18 -5.96
C THR A 314 7.37 -5.63 -4.58
N GLU A 315 6.76 -5.13 -3.52
CA GLU A 315 7.10 -5.54 -2.16
C GLU A 315 6.75 -7.01 -1.90
N SER A 316 5.60 -7.49 -2.38
CA SER A 316 5.21 -8.90 -2.24
C SER A 316 6.17 -9.85 -2.97
N LEU A 317 6.63 -9.48 -4.17
CA LEU A 317 7.64 -10.23 -4.90
C LEU A 317 8.98 -10.25 -4.15
N ARG A 318 9.40 -9.10 -3.56
CA ARG A 318 10.61 -9.02 -2.74
C ARG A 318 10.50 -9.90 -1.49
N HIS A 319 9.37 -9.83 -0.77
CA HIS A 319 9.14 -10.70 0.41
C HIS A 319 9.23 -12.18 0.02
N ALA A 320 8.62 -12.55 -1.10
CA ALA A 320 8.63 -13.92 -1.62
C ALA A 320 10.03 -14.38 -2.07
N ALA A 321 10.79 -13.50 -2.73
CA ALA A 321 12.15 -13.81 -3.16
C ALA A 321 13.09 -14.07 -1.96
N VAL A 322 13.01 -13.22 -0.93
CA VAL A 322 13.76 -13.39 0.32
C VAL A 322 13.39 -14.72 1.01
N ALA A 323 12.09 -15.08 1.01
CA ALA A 323 11.64 -16.36 1.58
C ALA A 323 12.17 -17.58 0.80
N ASN A 324 12.39 -17.43 -0.51
CA ASN A 324 12.96 -18.47 -1.39
C ASN A 324 14.49 -18.38 -1.53
N GLU A 325 15.13 -17.50 -0.77
CA GLU A 325 16.60 -17.28 -0.80
C GLU A 325 17.13 -16.96 -2.21
N ALA A 326 16.42 -16.06 -2.93
CA ALA A 326 16.74 -15.65 -4.30
C ALA A 326 16.89 -14.14 -4.44
N GLU A 327 17.80 -13.71 -5.33
CA GLU A 327 17.87 -12.34 -5.84
C GLU A 327 16.77 -12.13 -6.88
N LEU A 328 15.94 -11.11 -6.69
CA LEU A 328 14.85 -10.78 -7.59
C LEU A 328 15.26 -9.72 -8.60
N ASP A 329 15.03 -10.00 -9.86
CA ASP A 329 14.97 -9.01 -10.94
C ASP A 329 13.53 -8.87 -11.45
N ILE A 330 13.05 -7.64 -11.65
CA ILE A 330 11.71 -7.37 -12.19
C ILE A 330 11.85 -6.83 -13.60
N HIS A 331 11.40 -7.64 -14.56
CA HIS A 331 11.30 -7.25 -15.95
C HIS A 331 9.94 -6.59 -16.22
N TRP A 332 9.94 -5.26 -16.35
CA TRP A 332 8.72 -4.49 -16.62
C TRP A 332 8.33 -4.59 -18.08
N VAL A 333 7.13 -5.08 -18.37
CA VAL A 333 6.60 -5.22 -19.74
C VAL A 333 5.34 -4.38 -19.87
N ASN A 334 5.35 -3.44 -20.80
CA ASN A 334 4.17 -2.65 -21.13
C ASN A 334 3.20 -3.49 -21.97
N ALA A 335 2.02 -3.77 -21.41
CA ALA A 335 1.02 -4.61 -22.06
C ALA A 335 0.52 -4.02 -23.41
N GLU A 336 0.46 -2.70 -23.54
CA GLU A 336 0.05 -2.02 -24.80
C GLU A 336 1.09 -2.21 -25.92
N GLU A 337 2.36 -2.27 -25.59
CA GLU A 337 3.45 -2.43 -26.59
C GLU A 337 3.50 -3.84 -27.18
N ILE A 338 2.96 -4.84 -26.49
CA ILE A 338 2.94 -6.22 -26.96
C ILE A 338 1.59 -6.64 -27.58
N GLU A 339 0.65 -5.71 -27.77
CA GLU A 339 -0.64 -6.00 -28.44
C GLU A 339 -0.48 -6.29 -29.93
N ALA A 340 0.53 -5.71 -30.59
CA ALA A 340 0.74 -5.87 -32.02
C ALA A 340 0.92 -7.35 -32.42
N ASP A 341 0.32 -7.76 -33.55
CA ASP A 341 0.31 -9.16 -33.99
C ASP A 341 1.70 -9.70 -34.35
N ASP A 342 2.61 -8.83 -34.74
CA ASP A 342 4.00 -9.13 -35.11
C ASP A 342 4.97 -9.10 -33.90
N THR A 343 4.47 -8.94 -32.68
CA THR A 343 5.31 -8.95 -31.48
C THR A 343 5.95 -10.34 -31.26
N ASP A 344 7.27 -10.38 -31.25
CA ASP A 344 8.05 -11.57 -30.91
C ASP A 344 8.06 -11.78 -29.39
N MET A 345 7.09 -12.54 -28.89
CA MET A 345 6.94 -12.84 -27.46
C MET A 345 8.14 -13.61 -26.89
N ALA A 346 8.82 -14.45 -27.69
CA ALA A 346 10.01 -15.16 -27.26
C ALA A 346 11.17 -14.20 -26.97
N LYS A 347 11.26 -13.12 -27.74
CA LYS A 347 12.25 -12.06 -27.49
C LYS A 347 11.89 -11.22 -26.28
N VAL A 348 10.60 -10.86 -26.12
CA VAL A 348 10.12 -10.07 -24.96
C VAL A 348 10.32 -10.82 -23.64
N MET A 349 10.08 -12.13 -23.64
CA MET A 349 10.16 -12.98 -22.44
C MET A 349 11.50 -13.72 -22.30
N ALA A 350 12.52 -13.32 -23.06
CA ALA A 350 13.83 -13.97 -22.98
C ALA A 350 14.43 -13.84 -21.56
N GLY A 351 14.75 -14.97 -20.94
CA GLY A 351 15.35 -15.02 -19.60
C GLY A 351 14.39 -14.75 -18.45
N VAL A 352 13.07 -14.78 -18.71
CA VAL A 352 12.02 -14.64 -17.70
C VAL A 352 11.69 -16.01 -17.09
N ASP A 353 11.67 -16.08 -15.77
CA ASP A 353 11.41 -17.30 -15.01
C ASP A 353 9.96 -17.42 -14.51
N GLY A 354 9.25 -16.29 -14.48
CA GLY A 354 7.84 -16.23 -14.09
C GLY A 354 7.16 -14.98 -14.66
N ILE A 355 5.87 -15.10 -14.95
CA ILE A 355 5.06 -14.01 -15.52
C ILE A 355 3.94 -13.66 -14.54
N LEU A 356 3.88 -12.39 -14.12
CA LEU A 356 2.81 -11.84 -13.28
C LEU A 356 2.00 -10.81 -14.08
N VAL A 357 0.69 -10.98 -14.10
CA VAL A 357 -0.25 -10.01 -14.68
C VAL A 357 -1.06 -9.37 -13.55
N PRO A 358 -0.82 -8.08 -13.25
CA PRO A 358 -1.46 -7.38 -12.14
C PRO A 358 -2.89 -6.95 -12.46
N GLY A 359 -3.59 -6.49 -11.43
CA GLY A 359 -4.88 -5.82 -11.52
C GLY A 359 -4.84 -4.54 -12.36
N GLY A 360 -6.02 -4.01 -12.65
CA GLY A 360 -6.21 -2.77 -13.38
C GLY A 360 -7.65 -2.63 -13.87
N PHE A 361 -8.00 -1.47 -14.42
CA PHE A 361 -9.33 -1.16 -14.98
C PHE A 361 -9.24 -0.68 -16.42
N GLY A 362 -10.33 -0.90 -17.19
CA GLY A 362 -10.46 -0.45 -18.57
C GLY A 362 -9.69 -1.32 -19.57
N ASN A 363 -9.92 -1.06 -20.85
CA ASN A 363 -9.60 -1.93 -21.98
C ASN A 363 -8.16 -1.84 -22.54
N ARG A 364 -7.33 -0.89 -22.08
CA ARG A 364 -5.95 -0.73 -22.61
C ARG A 364 -5.06 -1.90 -22.19
N GLY A 365 -4.30 -2.45 -23.12
CA GLY A 365 -3.32 -3.49 -22.89
C GLY A 365 -3.91 -4.88 -22.61
N ILE A 366 -5.21 -5.10 -22.85
CA ILE A 366 -5.88 -6.37 -22.56
C ILE A 366 -5.37 -7.49 -23.46
N GLU A 367 -5.28 -7.26 -24.76
CA GLU A 367 -4.82 -8.29 -25.71
C GLU A 367 -3.34 -8.62 -25.49
N GLY A 368 -2.51 -7.63 -25.12
CA GLY A 368 -1.13 -7.90 -24.73
C GLY A 368 -1.00 -8.76 -23.48
N LYS A 369 -1.86 -8.53 -22.46
CA LYS A 369 -1.93 -9.41 -21.28
C LYS A 369 -2.35 -10.82 -21.65
N ILE A 370 -3.37 -10.99 -22.50
CA ILE A 370 -3.83 -12.29 -22.98
C ILE A 370 -2.72 -13.02 -23.75
N LYS A 371 -1.96 -12.34 -24.61
CA LYS A 371 -0.78 -12.91 -25.29
C LYS A 371 0.31 -13.38 -24.32
N ALA A 372 0.61 -12.56 -23.30
CA ALA A 372 1.60 -12.94 -22.29
C ALA A 372 1.15 -14.17 -21.48
N ILE A 373 -0.14 -14.27 -21.17
CA ILE A 373 -0.74 -15.41 -20.46
C ILE A 373 -0.70 -16.67 -21.35
N GLN A 374 -1.07 -16.55 -22.63
CA GLN A 374 -0.95 -17.65 -23.59
C GLN A 374 0.49 -18.15 -23.68
N TYR A 375 1.44 -17.24 -23.80
CA TYR A 375 2.85 -17.59 -23.84
C TYR A 375 3.28 -18.34 -22.57
N ALA A 376 2.88 -17.86 -21.38
CA ALA A 376 3.15 -18.53 -20.12
C ALA A 376 2.60 -19.95 -20.07
N ARG A 377 1.32 -20.14 -20.47
CA ARG A 377 0.64 -21.43 -20.45
C ARG A 377 1.29 -22.43 -21.42
N GLU A 378 1.54 -22.02 -22.66
CA GLU A 378 2.09 -22.90 -23.71
C GLU A 378 3.55 -23.29 -23.46
N HIS A 379 4.36 -22.36 -22.88
CA HIS A 379 5.77 -22.61 -22.58
C HIS A 379 6.02 -23.07 -21.14
N LYS A 380 4.94 -23.30 -20.36
CA LYS A 380 5.00 -23.76 -18.97
C LYS A 380 5.83 -22.87 -18.06
N ILE A 381 5.84 -21.57 -18.34
CA ILE A 381 6.48 -20.56 -17.47
C ILE A 381 5.53 -20.26 -16.31
N PRO A 382 5.96 -20.35 -15.04
CA PRO A 382 5.15 -20.01 -13.89
C PRO A 382 4.38 -18.71 -14.08
N PHE A 383 3.06 -18.77 -13.88
CA PHE A 383 2.13 -17.65 -14.11
C PHE A 383 1.33 -17.31 -12.85
N PHE A 384 1.20 -16.01 -12.58
CA PHE A 384 0.31 -15.51 -11.54
C PHE A 384 -0.52 -14.31 -12.04
N GLY A 385 -1.85 -14.48 -12.08
CA GLY A 385 -2.81 -13.44 -12.47
C GLY A 385 -3.54 -12.87 -11.25
N ILE A 386 -3.55 -11.55 -11.09
CA ILE A 386 -4.20 -10.87 -9.96
C ILE A 386 -5.36 -10.04 -10.49
N CYS A 387 -6.58 -10.24 -9.97
CA CYS A 387 -7.79 -9.50 -10.30
C CYS A 387 -8.05 -9.50 -11.82
N LEU A 388 -7.78 -8.39 -12.53
CA LEU A 388 -7.84 -8.36 -14.00
C LEU A 388 -6.92 -9.42 -14.64
N GLY A 389 -5.79 -9.75 -14.04
CA GLY A 389 -4.90 -10.82 -14.52
C GLY A 389 -5.54 -12.19 -14.48
N MET A 390 -6.32 -12.51 -13.46
CA MET A 390 -7.15 -13.71 -13.43
C MET A 390 -8.23 -13.68 -14.53
N GLN A 391 -8.92 -12.55 -14.68
CA GLN A 391 -9.97 -12.39 -15.69
C GLN A 391 -9.41 -12.59 -17.10
N CYS A 392 -8.24 -12.01 -17.40
CA CYS A 392 -7.52 -12.24 -18.66
C CYS A 392 -7.12 -13.71 -18.85
N ALA A 393 -6.74 -14.42 -17.78
CA ALA A 393 -6.42 -15.86 -17.86
C ALA A 393 -7.64 -16.71 -18.19
N VAL A 394 -8.80 -16.38 -17.64
CA VAL A 394 -10.08 -17.04 -17.98
C VAL A 394 -10.45 -16.78 -19.45
N ILE A 395 -10.29 -15.54 -19.94
CA ILE A 395 -10.54 -15.17 -21.33
C ILE A 395 -9.59 -15.93 -22.26
N GLU A 396 -8.30 -15.96 -21.95
CA GLU A 396 -7.28 -16.69 -22.72
C GLU A 396 -7.63 -18.17 -22.83
N PHE A 397 -7.93 -18.81 -21.71
CA PHE A 397 -8.27 -20.22 -21.67
C PHE A 397 -9.57 -20.53 -22.43
N ALA A 398 -10.58 -19.68 -22.30
CA ALA A 398 -11.82 -19.79 -23.05
C ALA A 398 -11.60 -19.69 -24.57
N ARG A 399 -10.76 -18.76 -25.03
CA ARG A 399 -10.46 -18.59 -26.46
C ARG A 399 -9.65 -19.76 -27.04
N HIS A 400 -8.54 -20.10 -26.40
CA HIS A 400 -7.54 -20.98 -27.01
C HIS A 400 -7.71 -22.46 -26.62
N VAL A 401 -8.35 -22.76 -25.48
CA VAL A 401 -8.56 -24.14 -25.03
C VAL A 401 -9.99 -24.58 -25.18
N CYS A 402 -10.98 -23.70 -24.88
CA CYS A 402 -12.40 -24.06 -24.98
C CYS A 402 -13.01 -23.80 -26.37
N GLY A 403 -12.27 -23.15 -27.30
CA GLY A 403 -12.72 -22.84 -28.65
C GLY A 403 -13.79 -21.73 -28.75
N MET A 404 -13.85 -20.84 -27.74
CA MET A 404 -14.73 -19.68 -27.72
C MET A 404 -13.97 -18.46 -28.24
N ALA A 405 -13.73 -18.37 -29.56
CA ALA A 405 -12.79 -17.39 -30.13
C ALA A 405 -13.09 -15.91 -29.82
N ASP A 406 -14.35 -15.56 -29.53
CA ASP A 406 -14.81 -14.22 -29.16
C ASP A 406 -14.99 -14.04 -27.65
N ALA A 407 -14.57 -15.00 -26.82
CA ALA A 407 -14.68 -14.90 -25.36
C ALA A 407 -14.02 -13.61 -24.86
N ASN A 408 -14.75 -12.89 -23.99
CA ASN A 408 -14.31 -11.59 -23.49
C ASN A 408 -14.95 -11.29 -22.12
N SER A 409 -14.55 -10.13 -21.57
CA SER A 409 -15.31 -9.48 -20.50
C SER A 409 -16.35 -8.54 -21.10
N SER A 410 -17.55 -8.48 -20.51
CA SER A 410 -18.56 -7.48 -20.87
C SER A 410 -18.10 -6.04 -20.59
N GLU A 411 -17.06 -5.84 -19.77
CA GLU A 411 -16.38 -4.55 -19.59
C GLU A 411 -15.72 -4.05 -20.88
N PHE A 412 -15.11 -4.97 -21.64
CA PHE A 412 -14.31 -4.60 -22.84
C PHE A 412 -15.10 -4.78 -24.13
N ASN A 413 -15.96 -5.79 -24.18
CA ASN A 413 -16.83 -6.06 -25.31
C ASN A 413 -18.23 -6.50 -24.83
N PRO A 414 -19.16 -5.56 -24.63
CA PRO A 414 -20.51 -5.87 -24.18
C PRO A 414 -21.34 -6.70 -25.19
N ASN A 415 -20.88 -6.82 -26.44
CA ASN A 415 -21.54 -7.57 -27.51
C ASN A 415 -20.92 -8.97 -27.76
N SER A 416 -19.97 -9.42 -26.93
CA SER A 416 -19.41 -10.77 -27.04
C SER A 416 -20.50 -11.82 -26.86
N ALA A 417 -20.50 -12.87 -27.72
CA ALA A 417 -21.39 -14.02 -27.54
C ALA A 417 -20.97 -14.91 -26.35
N HIS A 418 -19.74 -14.77 -25.89
CA HIS A 418 -19.19 -15.52 -24.76
C HIS A 418 -18.60 -14.57 -23.70
N PRO A 419 -19.44 -13.80 -22.96
CA PRO A 419 -18.96 -12.94 -21.87
C PRO A 419 -18.59 -13.80 -20.65
N VAL A 420 -17.41 -14.42 -20.70
CA VAL A 420 -16.92 -15.32 -19.64
C VAL A 420 -16.56 -14.57 -18.35
N ILE A 421 -16.42 -13.26 -18.44
CA ILE A 421 -16.33 -12.31 -17.32
C ILE A 421 -17.47 -11.32 -17.48
N ASP A 422 -18.28 -11.12 -16.43
CA ASP A 422 -19.48 -10.28 -16.50
C ASP A 422 -19.80 -9.62 -15.16
N LEU A 423 -20.74 -8.67 -15.17
CA LEU A 423 -21.29 -8.05 -13.97
C LEU A 423 -22.08 -9.06 -13.13
N MET A 424 -22.05 -8.90 -11.82
CA MET A 424 -23.04 -9.58 -10.97
C MET A 424 -24.45 -9.00 -11.22
N PRO A 425 -25.50 -9.84 -11.14
CA PRO A 425 -26.89 -9.37 -11.33
C PRO A 425 -27.26 -8.18 -10.44
N GLU A 426 -26.71 -8.11 -9.23
CA GLU A 426 -26.98 -7.04 -8.27
C GLU A 426 -26.33 -5.69 -8.63
N GLN A 427 -25.45 -5.66 -9.63
CA GLN A 427 -24.71 -4.47 -10.06
C GLN A 427 -25.24 -3.85 -11.36
N ILE A 428 -26.25 -4.47 -11.99
CA ILE A 428 -26.74 -4.08 -13.33
C ILE A 428 -27.49 -2.74 -13.31
N ASP A 429 -28.13 -2.36 -12.20
CA ASP A 429 -29.01 -1.19 -12.10
C ASP A 429 -28.45 -0.02 -11.27
N VAL A 430 -27.13 0.07 -11.07
CA VAL A 430 -26.54 1.11 -10.21
C VAL A 430 -25.91 2.23 -11.04
N GLU A 431 -26.48 3.44 -10.94
CA GLU A 431 -26.02 4.65 -11.66
C GLU A 431 -24.68 5.21 -11.12
N ASP A 432 -24.41 5.05 -9.84
CA ASP A 432 -23.16 5.54 -9.20
C ASP A 432 -22.02 4.51 -9.33
N LEU A 433 -21.00 4.83 -10.11
CA LEU A 433 -19.81 3.98 -10.29
C LEU A 433 -19.01 3.79 -8.98
N GLY A 434 -19.08 4.72 -8.06
CA GLY A 434 -18.52 4.60 -6.71
C GLY A 434 -19.49 3.87 -5.79
N GLY A 435 -19.11 2.65 -5.30
CA GLY A 435 -19.94 1.86 -4.37
C GLY A 435 -20.54 0.58 -4.95
N THR A 436 -20.27 0.27 -6.23
CA THR A 436 -20.72 -0.98 -6.90
C THR A 436 -19.66 -2.07 -6.93
N MET A 437 -18.43 -1.79 -6.46
CA MET A 437 -17.34 -2.77 -6.42
C MET A 437 -17.44 -3.66 -5.18
N ARG A 438 -16.97 -4.90 -5.30
CA ARG A 438 -16.58 -5.68 -4.13
C ARG A 438 -15.28 -5.07 -3.59
N LEU A 439 -15.38 -4.51 -2.37
CA LEU A 439 -14.28 -3.82 -1.70
C LEU A 439 -14.04 -4.43 -0.32
N GLY A 440 -12.78 -4.69 0.02
CA GLY A 440 -12.37 -5.17 1.34
C GLY A 440 -12.34 -6.68 1.45
N LEU A 441 -12.42 -7.16 2.68
CA LEU A 441 -12.15 -8.54 3.07
C LEU A 441 -13.37 -9.44 2.84
N TYR A 442 -13.18 -10.51 2.05
CA TYR A 442 -14.20 -11.53 1.79
C TYR A 442 -13.64 -12.92 2.04
N PRO A 443 -14.50 -13.87 2.48
CA PRO A 443 -14.11 -15.26 2.66
C PRO A 443 -13.99 -15.98 1.31
N CYS A 444 -12.99 -16.87 1.20
CA CYS A 444 -12.84 -17.79 0.10
C CYS A 444 -12.65 -19.21 0.66
N LYS A 445 -13.53 -20.13 0.26
CA LYS A 445 -13.40 -21.57 0.52
C LYS A 445 -12.40 -22.16 -0.47
N VAL A 446 -11.34 -22.74 0.05
CA VAL A 446 -10.28 -23.40 -0.73
C VAL A 446 -10.64 -24.87 -0.95
N TYR A 447 -10.46 -25.34 -2.18
CA TYR A 447 -10.71 -26.74 -2.51
C TYR A 447 -9.46 -27.60 -2.27
N PRO A 448 -9.61 -28.85 -1.78
CA PRO A 448 -8.51 -29.77 -1.55
C PRO A 448 -7.81 -30.15 -2.86
N ASP A 449 -6.59 -30.67 -2.75
CA ASP A 449 -5.77 -31.18 -3.87
C ASP A 449 -5.46 -30.15 -4.98
N THR A 450 -5.50 -28.86 -4.64
CA THR A 450 -5.21 -27.72 -5.53
C THR A 450 -3.86 -27.09 -5.19
N LEU A 451 -3.28 -26.30 -6.12
CA LEU A 451 -2.10 -25.45 -5.84
C LEU A 451 -2.43 -24.47 -4.70
N THR A 452 -3.63 -23.93 -4.72
CA THR A 452 -4.15 -23.02 -3.69
C THR A 452 -4.13 -23.67 -2.32
N SER A 453 -4.65 -24.91 -2.18
CA SER A 453 -4.67 -25.61 -0.90
C SER A 453 -3.27 -25.91 -0.36
N LYS A 454 -2.34 -26.25 -1.27
CA LYS A 454 -0.92 -26.45 -0.89
C LYS A 454 -0.27 -25.16 -0.41
N ALA A 455 -0.57 -24.02 -1.06
CA ALA A 455 -0.01 -22.72 -0.70
C ALA A 455 -0.50 -22.21 0.67
N TYR A 456 -1.82 -22.23 0.91
CA TYR A 456 -2.42 -21.69 2.12
C TYR A 456 -2.44 -22.66 3.30
N ASN A 457 -2.51 -23.96 3.03
CA ASN A 457 -2.72 -25.00 4.05
C ASN A 457 -3.92 -24.68 4.97
N ALA A 458 -5.03 -24.22 4.38
CA ALA A 458 -6.26 -23.82 5.06
C ALA A 458 -7.46 -24.05 4.15
N GLU A 459 -8.62 -24.39 4.75
CA GLU A 459 -9.89 -24.61 4.01
C GLU A 459 -10.69 -23.32 3.79
N LEU A 460 -10.47 -22.32 4.61
CA LEU A 460 -11.12 -21.01 4.54
C LEU A 460 -10.08 -19.91 4.72
N ILE A 461 -10.04 -18.99 3.77
CA ILE A 461 -9.17 -17.83 3.79
C ILE A 461 -9.98 -16.54 3.64
N TYR A 462 -9.38 -15.42 3.99
CA TYR A 462 -9.99 -14.11 3.86
C TYR A 462 -9.05 -13.19 3.11
N GLU A 463 -9.51 -12.64 1.97
CA GLU A 463 -8.69 -11.83 1.09
C GLU A 463 -9.38 -10.52 0.68
N ARG A 464 -8.60 -9.49 0.35
CA ARG A 464 -9.10 -8.16 -0.01
C ARG A 464 -9.43 -8.08 -1.50
N HIS A 465 -10.60 -7.57 -1.81
CA HIS A 465 -11.13 -7.39 -3.16
C HIS A 465 -11.19 -5.92 -3.56
N ARG A 466 -11.06 -5.67 -4.86
CA ARG A 466 -11.27 -4.36 -5.50
C ARG A 466 -11.63 -4.57 -6.96
N HIS A 467 -12.87 -5.00 -7.23
CA HIS A 467 -13.32 -5.27 -8.60
C HIS A 467 -14.85 -5.20 -8.69
N ARG A 468 -15.35 -5.08 -9.93
CA ARG A 468 -16.77 -5.07 -10.26
C ARG A 468 -17.19 -6.32 -11.03
N TYR A 469 -16.34 -6.78 -11.96
CA TYR A 469 -16.63 -7.92 -12.84
C TYR A 469 -16.15 -9.22 -12.20
N GLU A 470 -16.88 -10.29 -12.52
CA GLU A 470 -16.71 -11.62 -11.93
C GLU A 470 -16.68 -12.70 -13.01
N PHE A 471 -16.16 -13.86 -12.68
CA PHE A 471 -16.29 -15.07 -13.50
C PHE A 471 -17.76 -15.39 -13.75
N ASN A 472 -18.17 -15.51 -15.02
CA ASN A 472 -19.56 -15.79 -15.39
C ASN A 472 -19.88 -17.28 -15.26
N ASN A 473 -20.73 -17.63 -14.30
CA ASN A 473 -21.11 -19.00 -14.01
C ASN A 473 -21.82 -19.72 -15.17
N ALA A 474 -22.39 -19.00 -16.17
CA ALA A 474 -22.98 -19.62 -17.36
C ALA A 474 -21.96 -20.41 -18.18
N PHE A 475 -20.69 -20.10 -18.07
CA PHE A 475 -19.60 -20.79 -18.78
C PHE A 475 -18.79 -21.72 -17.89
N ARG A 476 -19.12 -21.81 -16.59
CA ARG A 476 -18.31 -22.52 -15.58
C ARG A 476 -18.09 -23.99 -15.93
N GLU A 477 -19.16 -24.74 -16.20
CA GLU A 477 -19.07 -26.17 -16.54
C GLU A 477 -18.20 -26.39 -17.78
N LYS A 478 -18.46 -25.63 -18.85
CA LYS A 478 -17.73 -25.74 -20.11
C LYS A 478 -16.23 -25.48 -19.97
N ILE A 479 -15.84 -24.53 -19.10
CA ILE A 479 -14.43 -24.17 -18.85
C ILE A 479 -13.76 -25.22 -17.96
N VAL A 480 -14.45 -25.70 -16.93
CA VAL A 480 -13.95 -26.74 -16.02
C VAL A 480 -13.79 -28.09 -16.74
N ASP A 481 -14.73 -28.47 -17.60
CA ASP A 481 -14.65 -29.69 -18.42
C ASP A 481 -13.43 -29.71 -19.35
N LYS A 482 -12.87 -28.55 -19.67
CA LYS A 482 -11.65 -28.40 -20.48
C LYS A 482 -10.35 -28.36 -19.67
N GLY A 483 -10.43 -28.52 -18.34
CA GLY A 483 -9.29 -28.73 -17.46
C GLY A 483 -8.90 -27.53 -16.60
N LEU A 484 -9.61 -26.38 -16.66
CA LEU A 484 -9.41 -25.32 -15.69
C LEU A 484 -9.98 -25.76 -14.33
N VAL A 485 -9.16 -25.69 -13.29
CA VAL A 485 -9.54 -26.07 -11.93
C VAL A 485 -9.94 -24.82 -11.14
N LEU A 486 -10.99 -24.93 -10.33
CA LEU A 486 -11.35 -23.90 -9.37
C LEU A 486 -10.55 -24.14 -8.08
N GLY A 487 -9.60 -23.27 -7.78
CA GLY A 487 -8.81 -23.31 -6.54
C GLY A 487 -9.60 -22.85 -5.32
N GLY A 488 -10.57 -21.94 -5.53
CA GLY A 488 -11.40 -21.42 -4.46
C GLY A 488 -12.65 -20.68 -4.96
N THR A 489 -13.67 -20.64 -4.09
CA THR A 489 -14.94 -19.93 -4.34
C THR A 489 -15.41 -19.24 -3.06
N LEU A 490 -16.41 -18.35 -3.16
CA LEU A 490 -17.18 -17.97 -1.97
C LEU A 490 -17.70 -19.24 -1.27
N PRO A 491 -17.90 -19.23 0.07
CA PRO A 491 -18.39 -20.40 0.81
C PRO A 491 -19.71 -20.98 0.30
N ASN A 492 -20.57 -20.16 -0.31
CA ASN A 492 -21.82 -20.60 -0.95
C ASN A 492 -21.62 -21.17 -2.37
N GLY A 493 -20.37 -21.20 -2.87
CA GLY A 493 -20.01 -21.70 -4.20
C GLY A 493 -20.39 -20.79 -5.38
N ARG A 494 -20.98 -19.62 -5.12
CA ARG A 494 -21.57 -18.74 -6.16
C ARG A 494 -20.51 -18.01 -6.99
N LEU A 495 -19.48 -17.44 -6.37
CA LEU A 495 -18.44 -16.69 -7.07
C LEU A 495 -17.13 -17.46 -7.07
N VAL A 496 -16.45 -17.45 -8.21
CA VAL A 496 -15.14 -18.06 -8.39
C VAL A 496 -14.08 -17.06 -7.99
N GLU A 497 -13.26 -17.42 -7.00
CA GLU A 497 -12.24 -16.56 -6.43
C GLU A 497 -10.84 -16.90 -6.93
N ILE A 498 -10.58 -18.18 -7.24
CA ILE A 498 -9.28 -18.65 -7.72
C ILE A 498 -9.48 -19.67 -8.82
N VAL A 499 -8.73 -19.53 -9.91
CA VAL A 499 -8.61 -20.49 -10.99
C VAL A 499 -7.17 -20.95 -11.13
N GLU A 500 -6.95 -22.21 -11.52
CA GLU A 500 -5.60 -22.76 -11.67
C GLU A 500 -5.57 -23.90 -12.70
N LEU A 501 -4.39 -24.24 -13.18
CA LEU A 501 -4.16 -25.49 -13.89
C LEU A 501 -3.56 -26.54 -12.94
N PRO A 502 -3.87 -27.84 -13.14
CA PRO A 502 -3.26 -28.90 -12.34
C PRO A 502 -1.73 -28.89 -12.44
N GLU A 503 -1.04 -29.22 -11.35
CA GLU A 503 0.43 -29.30 -11.34
C GLU A 503 0.99 -30.30 -12.36
N SER A 504 0.20 -31.33 -12.72
CA SER A 504 0.53 -32.28 -13.79
C SER A 504 0.59 -31.64 -15.19
N GLU A 505 -0.15 -30.56 -15.39
CA GLU A 505 -0.29 -29.86 -16.67
C GLU A 505 0.67 -28.66 -16.74
N HIS A 506 0.84 -27.93 -15.62
CA HIS A 506 1.63 -26.70 -15.55
C HIS A 506 2.30 -26.56 -14.18
N PRO A 507 3.59 -26.20 -14.10
CA PRO A 507 4.32 -26.13 -12.82
C PRO A 507 3.71 -25.15 -11.82
N TRP A 508 3.15 -24.03 -12.29
CA TRP A 508 2.39 -23.06 -11.52
C TRP A 508 1.60 -22.14 -12.47
N PHE A 509 0.31 -22.33 -12.55
CA PHE A 509 -0.58 -21.42 -13.28
C PHE A 509 -1.81 -21.14 -12.40
N LEU A 510 -1.86 -19.92 -11.84
CA LEU A 510 -2.88 -19.54 -10.89
C LEU A 510 -3.34 -18.10 -11.12
N GLY A 511 -4.65 -17.89 -11.06
CA GLY A 511 -5.28 -16.57 -11.06
C GLY A 511 -6.15 -16.38 -9.84
N ALA A 512 -6.03 -15.24 -9.13
CA ALA A 512 -6.83 -14.86 -7.99
C ALA A 512 -7.64 -13.58 -8.29
N GLN A 513 -8.95 -13.59 -7.97
CA GLN A 513 -9.83 -12.43 -8.18
C GLN A 513 -9.55 -11.31 -7.18
N PHE A 514 -9.10 -11.66 -6.01
CA PHE A 514 -8.70 -10.74 -4.95
C PHE A 514 -7.26 -10.21 -5.15
N HIS A 515 -6.84 -9.33 -4.24
CA HIS A 515 -5.54 -8.65 -4.24
C HIS A 515 -4.65 -9.14 -3.10
N PRO A 516 -3.91 -10.26 -3.27
CA PRO A 516 -3.07 -10.84 -2.22
C PRO A 516 -1.88 -9.93 -1.84
N GLU A 517 -1.48 -9.03 -2.73
CA GLU A 517 -0.40 -8.07 -2.50
C GLU A 517 -0.67 -7.14 -1.31
N PHE A 518 -1.93 -6.84 -1.01
CA PHE A 518 -2.27 -5.95 0.12
C PHE A 518 -2.05 -6.61 1.49
N LYS A 519 -1.95 -7.94 1.54
CA LYS A 519 -1.76 -8.68 2.80
C LYS A 519 -0.35 -9.22 3.00
N SER A 520 0.55 -9.07 2.04
CA SER A 520 1.93 -9.51 2.20
C SER A 520 2.68 -8.64 3.22
N ARG A 521 3.46 -9.30 4.08
CA ARG A 521 4.29 -8.65 5.10
C ARG A 521 5.75 -9.11 4.93
N PRO A 522 6.75 -8.28 5.25
CA PRO A 522 8.16 -8.67 5.13
C PRO A 522 8.53 -9.84 6.06
N THR A 523 7.83 -9.94 7.20
CA THR A 523 7.99 -11.04 8.16
C THR A 523 7.13 -12.26 7.85
N ASN A 524 6.08 -12.10 7.04
CA ASN A 524 5.14 -13.15 6.64
C ASN A 524 4.71 -12.96 5.18
N PRO A 525 5.52 -13.36 4.22
CA PRO A 525 5.22 -13.26 2.80
C PRO A 525 3.92 -13.97 2.45
N HIS A 526 3.08 -13.32 1.62
CA HIS A 526 1.81 -13.91 1.23
C HIS A 526 2.00 -15.26 0.52
N PRO A 527 1.23 -16.31 0.88
CA PRO A 527 1.45 -17.68 0.39
C PRO A 527 1.51 -17.80 -1.13
N LEU A 528 0.57 -17.17 -1.85
CA LEU A 528 0.53 -17.24 -3.31
C LEU A 528 1.77 -16.63 -3.97
N PHE A 529 2.28 -15.51 -3.45
CA PHE A 529 3.53 -14.92 -3.94
C PHE A 529 4.74 -15.80 -3.61
N ARG A 530 4.78 -16.37 -2.40
CA ARG A 530 5.88 -17.25 -1.98
C ARG A 530 5.99 -18.47 -2.89
N GLU A 531 4.88 -19.16 -3.14
CA GLU A 531 4.87 -20.37 -3.98
C GLU A 531 5.10 -20.04 -5.46
N PHE A 532 4.52 -18.94 -5.97
CA PHE A 532 4.77 -18.47 -7.35
C PHE A 532 6.26 -18.21 -7.59
N VAL A 533 6.91 -17.42 -6.73
CA VAL A 533 8.35 -17.16 -6.84
C VAL A 533 9.15 -18.43 -6.62
N GLY A 534 8.73 -19.32 -5.73
CA GLY A 534 9.35 -20.63 -5.53
C GLY A 534 9.31 -21.51 -6.79
N ALA A 535 8.19 -21.49 -7.53
CA ALA A 535 8.08 -22.18 -8.82
C ALA A 535 8.98 -21.53 -9.88
N ALA A 536 9.04 -20.20 -9.94
CA ALA A 536 9.91 -19.46 -10.85
C ALA A 536 11.41 -19.75 -10.59
N VAL A 537 11.83 -19.82 -9.32
CA VAL A 537 13.21 -20.21 -8.96
C VAL A 537 13.55 -21.62 -9.42
N LYS A 538 12.59 -22.55 -9.40
CA LYS A 538 12.78 -23.92 -9.92
C LYS A 538 12.83 -23.94 -11.45
N HIS A 539 12.08 -23.08 -12.10
CA HIS A 539 12.05 -22.96 -13.57
C HIS A 539 13.38 -22.41 -14.11
N HIS A 540 14.03 -21.49 -13.38
CA HIS A 540 15.34 -20.95 -13.72
C HIS A 540 16.47 -22.01 -13.73
N GLN A 541 16.35 -23.10 -12.93
CA GLN A 541 17.33 -24.18 -12.80
C GLN A 541 17.25 -25.19 -13.95
#